data_92d69830379a394c3d2b6202f99db82a
#
_entry.id   92d69830379a394c3d2b6202f99db82a
#
_cell.length_a   1.000
_cell.length_b   1.000
_cell.length_c   1.000
_cell.angle_alpha   90.00
_cell.angle_beta   90.00
_cell.angle_gamma   90.00
#
_symmetry.space_group_name_H-M   'P 1'
#
loop_
_entity.id
_entity.type
_entity.pdbx_description
1 polymer ?
#
loop_
_entity_poly.entity_id
_entity_poly.type
_entity_poly.pdbx_seq_one_letter_code
_entity_poly.pdbx_strand_id
1 'polypeptide(L)'
;MAGKSNAVSEMREDPRFSGRRAQPLTIRLNHWMNVLFIVLMAGSGLEIFAAYPSLGPQGAQYGWYPWQGVAPPAWLRVGGWLAGARHWHFAIAWFLVANGVIYLGYFFARGEWRRRMFLPVRDTANAFRMFGY
;
A
#
# COMPACT_ATOMS: atom_id res chain seq x y z
N MET A 1 41.30 -0.01 27.70
CA MET A 1 39.86 -0.33 27.45
C MET A 1 38.97 0.92 27.32
N ALA A 2 39.48 2.14 27.48
CA ALA A 2 38.71 3.40 27.43
C ALA A 2 38.34 3.90 26.02
N GLY A 3 39.04 3.50 24.97
CA GLY A 3 38.84 4.07 23.63
C GLY A 3 37.52 3.65 22.92
N LYS A 4 36.93 2.50 23.26
CA LYS A 4 35.65 2.06 22.63
C LYS A 4 34.43 2.79 23.16
N SER A 5 34.47 3.25 24.42
CA SER A 5 33.36 3.96 25.04
C SER A 5 33.18 5.36 24.45
N ASN A 6 34.29 6.04 24.14
CA ASN A 6 34.24 7.39 23.58
C ASN A 6 33.77 7.39 22.11
N ALA A 7 34.17 6.39 21.30
CA ALA A 7 33.71 6.28 19.93
C ALA A 7 32.18 6.02 19.81
N VAL A 8 31.61 5.31 20.77
CA VAL A 8 30.16 5.04 20.80
C VAL A 8 29.37 6.28 21.26
N SER A 9 29.93 7.09 22.19
CA SER A 9 29.30 8.34 22.58
C SER A 9 29.37 9.39 21.49
N GLU A 10 30.49 9.52 20.76
CA GLU A 10 30.63 10.43 19.63
C GLU A 10 29.69 10.05 18.46
N MET A 11 29.51 8.76 18.17
CA MET A 11 28.53 8.32 17.16
C MET A 11 27.07 8.63 17.55
N ARG A 12 26.77 8.72 18.85
CA ARG A 12 25.43 9.08 19.33
C ARG A 12 25.11 10.56 19.18
N GLU A 13 26.13 11.40 19.17
CA GLU A 13 26.03 12.87 19.07
C GLU A 13 26.16 13.36 17.62
N ASP A 14 26.56 12.52 16.67
CA ASP A 14 26.64 12.92 15.26
C ASP A 14 25.23 13.23 14.72
N PRO A 15 24.96 14.49 14.33
CA PRO A 15 23.65 14.90 13.78
C PRO A 15 23.21 14.08 12.58
N ARG A 16 24.15 13.41 11.91
CA ARG A 16 23.89 12.53 10.77
C ARG A 16 23.21 11.22 11.18
N PHE A 17 23.43 10.76 12.42
CA PHE A 17 22.80 9.53 12.96
C PHE A 17 21.60 9.83 13.86
N SER A 18 21.43 11.06 14.35
CA SER A 18 20.26 11.46 15.15
C SER A 18 18.97 11.61 14.34
N GLY A 19 19.01 11.43 13.04
CA GLY A 19 17.97 11.75 12.06
C GLY A 19 16.98 10.65 11.72
N ARG A 20 16.86 9.53 12.46
CA ARG A 20 15.68 8.67 12.35
C ARG A 20 14.50 9.32 13.07
N ARG A 21 13.99 10.42 12.50
CA ARG A 21 12.69 10.94 12.92
C ARG A 21 11.68 9.83 12.76
N ALA A 22 11.17 9.33 13.88
CA ALA A 22 10.08 8.37 13.87
C ALA A 22 8.95 8.93 13.00
N GLN A 23 8.44 8.11 12.09
CA GLN A 23 7.33 8.52 11.21
C GLN A 23 6.17 9.01 12.09
N PRO A 24 5.54 10.15 11.78
CA PRO A 24 4.40 10.66 12.52
C PRO A 24 3.33 9.57 12.66
N LEU A 25 2.73 9.48 13.85
CA LEU A 25 1.65 8.52 14.14
C LEU A 25 0.55 8.55 13.08
N THR A 26 0.22 9.74 12.58
CA THR A 26 -0.77 9.93 11.51
C THR A 26 -0.43 9.14 10.25
N ILE A 27 0.83 9.15 9.82
CA ILE A 27 1.26 8.40 8.62
C ILE A 27 1.19 6.89 8.89
N ARG A 28 1.60 6.46 10.08
CA ARG A 28 1.55 5.04 10.45
C ARG A 28 0.12 4.52 10.53
N LEU A 29 -0.78 5.26 11.17
CA LEU A 29 -2.20 4.92 11.26
C LEU A 29 -2.84 4.87 9.87
N ASN A 30 -2.61 5.88 9.04
CA ASN A 30 -3.13 5.92 7.69
C ASN A 30 -2.65 4.72 6.86
N HIS A 31 -1.37 4.34 6.98
CA HIS A 31 -0.82 3.17 6.31
C HIS A 31 -1.55 1.88 6.74
N TRP A 32 -1.71 1.65 8.04
CA TRP A 32 -2.39 0.45 8.54
C TRP A 32 -3.87 0.41 8.18
N MET A 33 -4.55 1.57 8.17
CA MET A 33 -5.93 1.67 7.69
C MET A 33 -6.03 1.33 6.20
N ASN A 34 -5.08 1.79 5.37
CA ASN A 34 -5.02 1.41 3.96
C ASN A 34 -4.82 -0.10 3.78
N VAL A 35 -3.92 -0.72 4.54
CA VAL A 35 -3.71 -2.17 4.50
C VAL A 35 -5.00 -2.91 4.83
N LEU A 36 -5.70 -2.50 5.89
CA LEU A 36 -6.98 -3.09 6.29
C LEU A 36 -8.02 -2.96 5.17
N PHE A 37 -8.21 -1.76 4.63
CA PHE A 37 -9.19 -1.53 3.56
C PHE A 37 -8.86 -2.32 2.30
N ILE A 38 -7.59 -2.41 1.91
CA ILE A 38 -7.16 -3.19 0.74
C ILE A 38 -7.45 -4.68 0.94
N VAL A 39 -7.18 -5.23 2.13
CA VAL A 39 -7.48 -6.64 2.44
C VAL A 39 -8.98 -6.92 2.37
N LEU A 40 -9.81 -6.04 2.95
CA LEU A 40 -11.27 -6.17 2.89
C LEU A 40 -11.81 -6.01 1.46
N MET A 41 -11.26 -5.07 0.69
CA MET A 41 -11.59 -4.88 -0.73
C MET A 41 -11.24 -6.10 -1.56
N ALA A 42 -10.06 -6.67 -1.35
CA ALA A 42 -9.63 -7.89 -2.04
C ALA A 42 -10.57 -9.06 -1.70
N GLY A 43 -10.86 -9.29 -0.42
CA GLY A 43 -11.76 -10.38 0.02
C GLY A 43 -13.18 -10.23 -0.52
N SER A 44 -13.75 -9.03 -0.48
CA SER A 44 -15.08 -8.76 -1.04
C SER A 44 -15.09 -8.85 -2.57
N GLY A 45 -14.01 -8.40 -3.23
CA GLY A 45 -13.82 -8.57 -4.66
C GLY A 45 -13.75 -10.04 -5.08
N LEU A 46 -13.06 -10.88 -4.31
CA LEU A 46 -13.01 -12.33 -4.54
C LEU A 46 -14.38 -13.01 -4.37
N GLU A 47 -15.22 -12.54 -3.45
CA GLU A 47 -16.60 -13.03 -3.31
C GLU A 47 -17.45 -12.64 -4.53
N ILE A 48 -17.32 -11.41 -5.02
CA ILE A 48 -18.00 -10.96 -6.25
C ILE A 48 -17.52 -11.79 -7.44
N PHE A 49 -16.21 -11.99 -7.56
CA PHE A 49 -15.61 -12.80 -8.62
C PHE A 49 -16.07 -14.26 -8.56
N ALA A 50 -16.27 -14.84 -7.36
CA ALA A 50 -16.72 -16.20 -7.19
C ALA A 50 -18.12 -16.47 -7.80
N ALA A 51 -18.95 -15.44 -7.96
CA ALA A 51 -20.26 -15.57 -8.62
C ALA A 51 -20.14 -15.85 -10.12
N TYR A 52 -19.07 -15.37 -10.75
CA TYR A 52 -18.72 -15.65 -12.14
C TYR A 52 -17.19 -15.64 -12.28
N PRO A 53 -16.52 -16.76 -12.02
CA PRO A 53 -15.05 -16.82 -11.98
C PRO A 53 -14.43 -16.90 -13.39
N SER A 54 -14.61 -15.82 -14.15
CA SER A 54 -14.06 -15.64 -15.48
C SER A 54 -13.61 -14.19 -15.68
N LEU A 55 -12.50 -14.01 -16.41
CA LEU A 55 -11.96 -12.69 -16.74
C LEU A 55 -12.48 -12.12 -18.05
N GLY A 56 -13.43 -12.80 -18.69
CA GLY A 56 -13.97 -12.39 -19.98
C GLY A 56 -15.50 -12.44 -20.05
N PRO A 57 -16.06 -12.12 -21.22
CA PRO A 57 -17.47 -12.27 -21.47
C PRO A 57 -17.95 -13.70 -21.19
N GLN A 58 -19.23 -13.87 -20.91
CA GLN A 58 -19.80 -15.18 -20.64
C GLN A 58 -19.52 -16.16 -21.78
N GLY A 59 -18.94 -17.32 -21.45
CA GLY A 59 -18.54 -18.33 -22.43
C GLY A 59 -17.13 -18.15 -23.02
N ALA A 60 -16.45 -17.05 -22.78
CA ALA A 60 -15.05 -16.87 -23.22
C ALA A 60 -14.10 -17.75 -22.38
N GLN A 61 -13.21 -18.45 -23.08
CA GLN A 61 -12.16 -19.25 -22.45
C GLN A 61 -10.79 -18.72 -22.90
N TYR A 62 -9.90 -18.50 -21.89
CA TYR A 62 -8.54 -18.02 -22.14
C TYR A 62 -7.55 -19.11 -21.69
N GLY A 63 -6.79 -19.66 -22.64
CA GLY A 63 -5.80 -20.70 -22.34
C GLY A 63 -4.68 -20.29 -21.39
N TRP A 64 -4.45 -18.97 -21.21
CA TRP A 64 -3.46 -18.43 -20.29
C TRP A 64 -3.98 -18.31 -18.84
N TYR A 65 -5.30 -18.47 -18.61
CA TYR A 65 -5.90 -18.33 -17.28
C TYR A 65 -6.32 -19.71 -16.73
N PRO A 66 -5.51 -20.32 -15.86
CA PRO A 66 -5.71 -21.71 -15.42
C PRO A 66 -6.87 -21.89 -14.42
N TRP A 67 -7.36 -20.82 -13.81
CA TRP A 67 -8.43 -20.87 -12.79
C TRP A 67 -9.81 -20.46 -13.33
N GLN A 68 -10.00 -20.50 -14.62
CA GLN A 68 -11.28 -20.19 -15.21
C GLN A 68 -12.36 -21.18 -14.73
N GLY A 69 -13.49 -20.66 -14.24
CA GLY A 69 -14.55 -21.46 -13.66
C GLY A 69 -14.27 -21.96 -12.24
N VAL A 70 -13.09 -21.69 -11.68
CA VAL A 70 -12.73 -22.08 -10.31
C VAL A 70 -12.95 -20.92 -9.35
N ALA A 71 -13.88 -21.08 -8.41
CA ALA A 71 -14.12 -20.07 -7.38
C ALA A 71 -12.96 -20.00 -6.38
N PRO A 72 -12.57 -18.78 -5.92
CA PRO A 72 -11.58 -18.63 -4.87
C PRO A 72 -11.99 -19.38 -3.58
N PRO A 73 -11.01 -19.81 -2.76
CA PRO A 73 -11.30 -20.47 -1.48
C PRO A 73 -12.19 -19.61 -0.57
N ALA A 74 -13.16 -20.23 0.12
CA ALA A 74 -14.14 -19.54 0.94
C ALA A 74 -13.51 -18.69 2.06
N TRP A 75 -12.37 -19.11 2.62
CA TRP A 75 -11.67 -18.39 3.68
C TRP A 75 -11.02 -17.07 3.23
N LEU A 76 -10.83 -16.87 1.92
CA LEU A 76 -10.37 -15.61 1.34
C LEU A 76 -11.49 -14.63 1.00
N ARG A 77 -12.74 -15.12 1.00
CA ARG A 77 -13.90 -14.35 0.55
C ARG A 77 -14.58 -13.64 1.72
N VAL A 78 -14.94 -12.39 1.53
CA VAL A 78 -15.61 -11.56 2.54
C VAL A 78 -16.96 -11.10 2.00
N GLY A 79 -18.01 -11.24 2.81
CA GLY A 79 -19.36 -10.80 2.47
C GLY A 79 -20.41 -11.90 2.42
N GLY A 80 -19.99 -13.18 2.40
CA GLY A 80 -20.82 -14.39 2.53
C GLY A 80 -21.80 -14.67 1.38
N TRP A 81 -22.15 -13.67 0.58
CA TRP A 81 -23.07 -13.73 -0.55
C TRP A 81 -22.84 -12.55 -1.49
N LEU A 82 -23.22 -12.70 -2.77
CA LEU A 82 -22.91 -11.71 -3.81
C LEU A 82 -23.41 -10.29 -3.50
N ALA A 83 -24.66 -10.14 -3.09
CA ALA A 83 -25.23 -8.82 -2.79
C ALA A 83 -24.55 -8.18 -1.57
N GLY A 84 -24.29 -8.95 -0.52
CA GLY A 84 -23.56 -8.49 0.66
C GLY A 84 -22.13 -8.08 0.33
N ALA A 85 -21.42 -8.90 -0.45
CA ALA A 85 -20.07 -8.60 -0.89
C ALA A 85 -20.00 -7.30 -1.71
N ARG A 86 -20.96 -7.05 -2.60
CA ARG A 86 -21.07 -5.80 -3.36
C ARG A 86 -21.26 -4.58 -2.47
N HIS A 87 -22.18 -4.66 -1.48
CA HIS A 87 -22.40 -3.57 -0.53
C HIS A 87 -21.14 -3.27 0.28
N TRP A 88 -20.50 -4.30 0.83
CA TRP A 88 -19.25 -4.15 1.57
C TRP A 88 -18.14 -3.59 0.70
N HIS A 89 -17.99 -4.09 -0.53
CA HIS A 89 -16.98 -3.60 -1.46
C HIS A 89 -17.11 -2.10 -1.71
N PHE A 90 -18.31 -1.63 -2.04
CA PHE A 90 -18.54 -0.19 -2.28
C PHE A 90 -18.40 0.64 -1.01
N ALA A 91 -18.89 0.18 0.14
CA ALA A 91 -18.72 0.89 1.40
C ALA A 91 -17.25 1.08 1.75
N ILE A 92 -16.45 0.00 1.67
CA ILE A 92 -15.02 0.04 1.98
C ILE A 92 -14.27 0.89 0.95
N ALA A 93 -14.66 0.87 -0.33
CA ALA A 93 -14.09 1.73 -1.35
C ALA A 93 -14.23 3.23 -0.99
N TRP A 94 -15.38 3.64 -0.48
CA TRP A 94 -15.57 5.02 -0.01
C TRP A 94 -14.70 5.36 1.19
N PHE A 95 -14.55 4.45 2.16
CA PHE A 95 -13.63 4.65 3.28
C PHE A 95 -12.18 4.74 2.81
N LEU A 96 -11.77 3.91 1.84
CA LEU A 96 -10.44 3.98 1.25
C LEU A 96 -10.19 5.33 0.56
N VAL A 97 -11.15 5.81 -0.24
CA VAL A 97 -11.08 7.12 -0.89
C VAL A 97 -11.00 8.24 0.14
N ALA A 98 -11.87 8.23 1.15
CA ALA A 98 -11.85 9.24 2.22
C ALA A 98 -10.50 9.25 2.96
N ASN A 99 -9.97 8.08 3.31
CA ASN A 99 -8.66 7.95 3.93
C ASN A 99 -7.53 8.49 3.03
N GLY A 100 -7.60 8.23 1.73
CA GLY A 100 -6.67 8.78 0.74
C GLY A 100 -6.73 10.30 0.65
N VAL A 101 -7.94 10.88 0.65
CA VAL A 101 -8.14 12.34 0.64
C VAL A 101 -7.57 12.98 1.91
N ILE A 102 -7.81 12.39 3.08
CA ILE A 102 -7.25 12.85 4.36
C ILE A 102 -5.71 12.80 4.31
N TYR A 103 -5.14 11.71 3.80
CA TYR A 103 -3.69 11.59 3.65
C TYR A 103 -3.11 12.64 2.72
N LEU A 104 -3.71 12.84 1.56
CA LEU A 104 -3.27 13.86 0.59
C LEU A 104 -3.40 15.26 1.19
N GLY A 105 -4.51 15.57 1.85
CA GLY A 105 -4.71 16.84 2.55
C GLY A 105 -3.61 17.09 3.59
N TYR A 106 -3.32 16.09 4.41
CA TYR A 106 -2.23 16.17 5.39
C TYR A 106 -0.87 16.38 4.71
N PHE A 107 -0.59 15.64 3.65
CA PHE A 107 0.64 15.69 2.89
C PHE A 107 0.89 17.08 2.27
N PHE A 108 -0.15 17.67 1.68
CA PHE A 108 -0.07 19.02 1.10
C PHE A 108 0.00 20.11 2.18
N ALA A 109 -0.81 20.03 3.23
CA ALA A 109 -0.84 21.02 4.32
C ALA A 109 0.49 21.09 5.08
N ARG A 110 1.19 19.98 5.22
CA ARG A 110 2.52 19.92 5.85
C ARG A 110 3.67 20.31 4.93
N GLY A 111 3.43 20.58 3.65
CA GLY A 111 4.47 20.87 2.68
C GLY A 111 5.44 19.72 2.42
N GLU A 112 5.10 18.52 2.87
CA GLU A 112 5.90 17.30 2.70
C GLU A 112 6.06 16.95 1.21
N TRP A 113 5.12 17.38 0.36
CA TRP A 113 5.18 17.18 -1.07
C TRP A 113 6.45 17.77 -1.69
N ARG A 114 6.93 18.94 -1.20
CA ARG A 114 8.16 19.58 -1.70
C ARG A 114 9.42 18.80 -1.33
N ARG A 115 9.39 18.05 -0.25
CA ARG A 115 10.55 17.29 0.27
C ARG A 115 10.59 15.85 -0.22
N ARG A 116 9.41 15.26 -0.51
CA ARG A 116 9.27 13.84 -0.83
C ARG A 116 8.82 13.58 -2.26
N MET A 117 8.47 14.63 -3.01
CA MET A 117 8.12 14.45 -4.41
C MET A 117 9.34 13.99 -5.19
N PHE A 118 9.17 12.90 -5.90
CA PHE A 118 10.10 12.42 -6.91
C PHE A 118 10.40 13.57 -7.88
N LEU A 119 11.65 14.00 -7.95
CA LEU A 119 12.13 14.95 -8.95
C LEU A 119 12.50 14.14 -10.19
N PRO A 120 11.62 14.04 -11.22
CA PRO A 120 11.75 13.03 -12.27
C PRO A 120 13.11 13.10 -12.97
N VAL A 121 13.63 14.30 -13.20
CA VAL A 121 14.89 14.49 -13.93
C VAL A 121 16.11 14.10 -13.08
N ARG A 122 16.09 14.42 -11.79
CA ARG A 122 17.24 14.18 -10.90
C ARG A 122 17.31 12.76 -10.39
N ASP A 123 16.17 12.17 -10.11
CA ASP A 123 16.09 10.82 -9.55
C ASP A 123 16.25 9.75 -10.63
N THR A 124 15.77 9.99 -11.85
CA THR A 124 16.06 9.13 -13.02
C THR A 124 17.54 9.21 -13.40
N ALA A 125 18.16 10.40 -13.40
CA ALA A 125 19.59 10.53 -13.65
C ALA A 125 20.43 9.79 -12.60
N ASN A 126 20.04 9.82 -11.33
CA ASN A 126 20.70 9.08 -10.27
C ASN A 126 20.47 7.55 -10.38
N ALA A 127 19.27 7.12 -10.77
CA ALA A 127 18.98 5.72 -11.03
C ALA A 127 19.85 5.18 -12.17
N PHE A 128 19.95 5.90 -13.28
CA PHE A 128 20.83 5.51 -14.40
C PHE A 128 22.32 5.49 -14.01
N ARG A 129 22.76 6.39 -13.16
CA ARG A 129 24.12 6.35 -12.61
C ARG A 129 24.38 5.11 -11.76
N MET A 130 23.38 4.64 -11.00
CA MET A 130 23.53 3.42 -10.20
C MET A 130 23.63 2.14 -11.05
N PHE A 131 23.00 2.12 -12.22
CA PHE A 131 23.10 0.97 -13.15
C PHE A 131 24.39 0.95 -13.96
N GLY A 132 25.17 2.04 -13.96
CA GLY A 132 26.44 2.18 -14.68
C GLY A 132 27.69 1.89 -13.83
N TYR A 133 27.52 1.40 -12.59
CA TYR A 133 28.56 0.93 -11.69
C TYR A 133 28.47 -0.58 -11.57
#